data_61777eaa83003a32c6d6e5108b47cdf1
#
_entry.id   61777eaa83003a32c6d6e5108b47cdf1
#
_cell.length_a   1.000
_cell.length_b   1.000
_cell.length_c   1.000
_cell.angle_alpha   90.00
_cell.angle_beta   90.00
_cell.angle_gamma   90.00
#
_symmetry.space_group_name_H-M   'P 1'
#
loop_
_entity.id
_entity.type
_entity.pdbx_description
1 polymer ?
#
loop_
_entity_poly.entity_id
_entity_poly.type
_entity_poly.pdbx_seq_one_letter_code
_entity_poly.pdbx_strand_id
1 'polypeptide(L)'
;MHILYAYLMGNDMIINKVGFTCSTFDLLHAGHIGMLREAKANCDYLIIGLQSDPTIDRPDTKNKPIQTMVERYAQLNALKLVDEIVPYQTEEDLIDILELFEIDVRFLGEEYREKEFTGKDICRKRGIELHFNKRDHRFSTTDLRKRVCNNEN
;
A
#
# COMPACT_ATOMS: atom_id res chain seq x y z
N MET A 1 -13.16 -8.24 -9.12
CA MET A 1 -14.63 -8.06 -8.99
C MET A 1 -15.09 -6.61 -9.29
N HIS A 2 -14.37 -5.57 -8.85
CA HIS A 2 -14.74 -4.17 -9.13
C HIS A 2 -14.60 -3.74 -10.59
N ILE A 3 -13.66 -4.27 -11.33
CA ILE A 3 -13.49 -4.01 -12.79
C ILE A 3 -14.73 -4.47 -13.56
N LEU A 4 -15.29 -5.61 -13.20
CA LEU A 4 -16.52 -6.13 -13.81
C LEU A 4 -17.75 -5.26 -13.46
N TYR A 5 -17.77 -4.68 -12.26
CA TYR A 5 -18.86 -3.82 -11.80
C TYR A 5 -18.85 -2.44 -12.50
N ALA A 6 -17.67 -1.88 -12.75
CA ALA A 6 -17.52 -0.63 -13.53
C ALA A 6 -17.98 -0.82 -14.98
N TYR A 7 -17.71 -1.99 -15.56
CA TYR A 7 -18.18 -2.37 -16.91
C TYR A 7 -19.71 -2.47 -16.99
N LEU A 8 -20.37 -2.97 -15.94
CA LEU A 8 -21.82 -3.13 -15.88
C LEU A 8 -22.59 -1.81 -15.63
N MET A 9 -21.93 -0.76 -15.13
CA MET A 9 -22.56 0.54 -14.81
C MET A 9 -22.38 1.60 -15.90
N GLY A 10 -21.85 1.25 -17.08
CA GLY A 10 -21.78 2.15 -18.25
C GLY A 10 -20.80 3.32 -18.09
N ASN A 11 -19.90 3.29 -17.11
CA ASN A 11 -18.76 4.19 -17.05
C ASN A 11 -17.59 3.55 -17.79
N ASP A 12 -17.40 3.94 -19.04
CA ASP A 12 -16.27 3.53 -19.90
C ASP A 12 -14.94 4.12 -19.40
N MET A 13 -14.57 3.81 -18.14
CA MET A 13 -13.23 4.13 -17.66
C MET A 13 -12.28 3.08 -18.20
N ILE A 14 -11.51 3.44 -19.22
CA ILE A 14 -10.44 2.59 -19.74
C ILE A 14 -9.32 2.58 -18.70
N ILE A 15 -9.13 1.45 -18.03
CA ILE A 15 -8.00 1.24 -17.11
C ILE A 15 -6.83 0.74 -17.95
N ASN A 16 -5.84 1.60 -18.15
CA ASN A 16 -4.63 1.26 -18.92
C ASN A 16 -3.46 0.88 -18.03
N LYS A 17 -3.42 1.35 -16.78
CA LYS A 17 -2.30 1.12 -15.86
C LYS A 17 -2.80 0.86 -14.44
N VAL A 18 -2.59 -0.35 -13.96
CA VAL A 18 -2.91 -0.78 -12.59
C VAL A 18 -1.69 -0.63 -11.70
N GLY A 19 -1.83 0.16 -10.64
CA GLY A 19 -0.81 0.36 -9.63
C GLY A 19 -1.06 -0.45 -8.37
N PHE A 20 -0.01 -0.84 -7.67
CA PHE A 20 -0.06 -1.54 -6.40
C PHE A 20 0.93 -0.96 -5.39
N THR A 21 0.49 -0.79 -4.17
CA THR A 21 1.37 -0.55 -3.02
C THR A 21 0.85 -1.30 -1.81
N CYS A 22 1.70 -1.61 -0.84
CA CYS A 22 1.30 -2.35 0.35
C CYS A 22 1.98 -1.83 1.62
N SER A 23 1.23 -1.82 2.70
CA SER A 23 1.71 -1.49 4.05
C SER A 23 0.63 -1.83 5.08
N THR A 24 0.93 -1.64 6.36
CA THR A 24 -0.07 -1.69 7.44
C THR A 24 -0.99 -0.47 7.43
N PHE A 25 -0.53 0.68 6.94
CA PHE A 25 -1.24 1.97 6.99
C PHE A 25 -1.78 2.30 8.40
N ASP A 26 -1.01 1.92 9.42
CA ASP A 26 -1.34 2.20 10.81
C ASP A 26 -1.20 3.69 11.11
N LEU A 27 -2.16 4.25 11.84
CA LEU A 27 -2.21 5.69 12.15
C LEU A 27 -2.07 6.54 10.87
N LEU A 28 -3.01 6.40 9.96
CA LEU A 28 -2.99 7.11 8.67
C LEU A 28 -2.64 8.59 8.87
N HIS A 29 -1.59 9.05 8.18
CA HIS A 29 -1.05 10.40 8.34
C HIS A 29 -0.68 11.03 6.99
N ALA A 30 -0.31 12.31 7.02
CA ALA A 30 0.03 13.09 5.82
C ALA A 30 1.10 12.44 4.92
N GLY A 31 2.05 11.71 5.49
CA GLY A 31 3.06 10.98 4.73
C GLY A 31 2.48 9.84 3.87
N HIS A 32 1.52 9.08 4.41
CA HIS A 32 0.77 8.09 3.65
C HIS A 32 -0.03 8.76 2.50
N ILE A 33 -0.69 9.87 2.79
CA ILE A 33 -1.48 10.60 1.78
C ILE A 33 -0.58 11.11 0.64
N GLY A 34 0.60 11.66 0.97
CA GLY A 34 1.57 12.10 -0.04
C GLY A 34 2.00 10.96 -0.96
N MET A 35 2.36 9.82 -0.39
CA MET A 35 2.74 8.62 -1.14
C MET A 35 1.59 8.10 -2.01
N LEU A 36 0.38 7.99 -1.47
CA LEU A 36 -0.79 7.53 -2.24
C LEU A 36 -1.16 8.50 -3.37
N ARG A 37 -0.99 9.81 -3.16
CA ARG A 37 -1.21 10.83 -4.20
C ARG A 37 -0.20 10.67 -5.34
N GLU A 38 1.07 10.47 -5.05
CA GLU A 38 2.10 10.19 -6.05
C GLU A 38 1.80 8.89 -6.81
N ALA A 39 1.44 7.82 -6.09
CA ALA A 39 1.07 6.55 -6.69
C ALA A 39 -0.14 6.72 -7.65
N LYS A 40 -1.22 7.35 -7.19
CA LYS A 40 -2.41 7.57 -8.01
C LYS A 40 -2.17 8.46 -9.24
N ALA A 41 -1.23 9.40 -9.15
CA ALA A 41 -0.82 10.22 -10.30
C ALA A 41 -0.08 9.43 -11.39
N ASN A 42 0.39 8.22 -11.09
CA ASN A 42 1.17 7.37 -11.98
C ASN A 42 0.44 6.07 -12.39
N CYS A 43 -0.86 5.94 -12.07
CA CYS A 43 -1.71 4.83 -12.50
C CYS A 43 -3.18 5.26 -12.61
N ASP A 44 -3.98 4.48 -13.34
CA ASP A 44 -5.42 4.73 -13.50
C ASP A 44 -6.22 4.07 -12.36
N TYR A 45 -5.76 2.91 -11.91
CA TYR A 45 -6.39 2.10 -10.87
C TYR A 45 -5.37 1.73 -9.81
N LEU A 46 -5.59 2.12 -8.54
CA LEU A 46 -4.67 1.88 -7.44
C LEU A 46 -5.21 0.84 -6.47
N ILE A 47 -4.52 -0.28 -6.39
CA ILE A 47 -4.76 -1.37 -5.45
C ILE A 47 -3.86 -1.19 -4.22
N ILE A 48 -4.44 -1.28 -3.05
CA ILE A 48 -3.73 -1.24 -1.76
C ILE A 48 -3.70 -2.63 -1.15
N GLY A 49 -2.52 -3.19 -0.97
CA GLY A 49 -2.30 -4.34 -0.11
C GLY A 49 -2.30 -3.87 1.36
N LEU A 50 -3.32 -4.24 2.13
CA LEU A 50 -3.44 -3.87 3.54
C LEU A 50 -2.99 -5.01 4.43
N GLN A 51 -1.78 -4.92 4.99
CA GLN A 51 -1.21 -5.95 5.87
C GLN A 51 -1.89 -5.95 7.24
N SER A 52 -2.33 -7.11 7.70
CA SER A 52 -3.00 -7.25 9.00
C SER A 52 -2.04 -6.97 10.16
N ASP A 53 -1.02 -7.77 10.31
CA ASP A 53 -0.02 -7.65 11.39
C ASP A 53 1.36 -8.11 10.87
N PRO A 54 2.30 -7.20 10.65
CA PRO A 54 3.63 -7.55 10.13
C PRO A 54 4.50 -8.30 11.15
N THR A 55 4.10 -8.34 12.43
CA THR A 55 4.85 -9.07 13.46
C THR A 55 4.68 -10.59 13.35
N ILE A 56 3.71 -11.07 12.57
CA ILE A 56 3.54 -12.50 12.31
C ILE A 56 4.78 -13.08 11.64
N ASP A 57 5.29 -12.43 10.60
CA ASP A 57 6.47 -12.88 9.86
C ASP A 57 7.77 -12.22 10.35
N ARG A 58 7.67 -11.03 10.93
CA ARG A 58 8.82 -10.19 11.27
C ARG A 58 8.71 -9.62 12.69
N PRO A 59 8.61 -10.50 13.73
CA PRO A 59 8.37 -10.06 15.12
C PRO A 59 9.48 -9.18 15.67
N ASP A 60 10.74 -9.40 15.24
CA ASP A 60 11.91 -8.69 15.78
C ASP A 60 12.15 -7.32 15.13
N THR A 61 11.54 -7.05 13.98
CA THR A 61 11.83 -5.85 13.18
C THR A 61 10.61 -4.94 12.93
N LYS A 62 9.43 -5.42 13.27
CA LYS A 62 8.16 -4.69 13.05
C LYS A 62 7.41 -4.50 14.35
N ASN A 63 6.62 -3.44 14.39
CA ASN A 63 5.71 -3.17 15.49
C ASN A 63 4.29 -3.63 15.13
N LYS A 64 3.59 -4.17 16.11
CA LYS A 64 2.17 -4.46 15.97
C LYS A 64 1.39 -3.17 15.68
N PRO A 65 0.44 -3.17 14.74
CA PRO A 65 -0.40 -2.02 14.50
C PRO A 65 -1.20 -1.61 15.75
N ILE A 66 -1.38 -0.31 15.96
CA ILE A 66 -2.22 0.24 17.03
C ILE A 66 -3.69 0.12 16.64
N GLN A 67 -4.02 0.51 15.40
CA GLN A 67 -5.37 0.44 14.88
C GLN A 67 -5.71 -0.98 14.42
N THR A 68 -6.95 -1.36 14.64
CA THR A 68 -7.48 -2.63 14.13
C THR A 68 -7.51 -2.65 12.60
N MET A 69 -7.65 -3.83 12.01
CA MET A 69 -7.80 -3.98 10.56
C MET A 69 -9.00 -3.18 10.03
N VAL A 70 -10.12 -3.23 10.77
CA VAL A 70 -11.36 -2.53 10.38
C VAL A 70 -11.17 -1.01 10.37
N GLU A 71 -10.50 -0.44 11.37
CA GLU A 71 -10.22 1.00 11.43
C GLU A 71 -9.36 1.45 10.25
N ARG A 72 -8.28 0.72 9.97
CA ARG A 72 -7.37 1.02 8.86
C ARG A 72 -8.04 0.86 7.49
N TYR A 73 -8.86 -0.18 7.34
CA TYR A 73 -9.66 -0.40 6.14
C TYR A 73 -10.66 0.75 5.91
N ALA A 74 -11.41 1.13 6.94
CA ALA A 74 -12.40 2.20 6.85
C ALA A 74 -11.76 3.54 6.43
N GLN A 75 -10.60 3.86 6.98
CA GLN A 75 -9.85 5.08 6.63
C GLN A 75 -9.37 5.06 5.17
N LEU A 76 -8.77 3.97 4.71
CA LEU A 76 -8.30 3.84 3.33
C LEU A 76 -9.45 3.85 2.32
N ASN A 77 -10.55 3.15 2.64
CA ASN A 77 -11.73 3.07 1.77
C ASN A 77 -12.44 4.43 1.58
N ALA A 78 -12.25 5.36 2.49
CA ALA A 78 -12.77 6.72 2.39
C ALA A 78 -11.93 7.64 1.49
N LEU A 79 -10.73 7.22 1.08
CA LEU A 79 -9.84 8.03 0.27
C LEU A 79 -10.19 7.88 -1.23
N LYS A 80 -10.39 9.02 -1.90
CA LYS A 80 -10.59 9.07 -3.37
C LYS A 80 -9.37 8.57 -4.18
N LEU A 81 -8.22 8.41 -3.53
CA LEU A 81 -6.98 7.95 -4.16
C LEU A 81 -6.94 6.42 -4.29
N VAL A 82 -7.77 5.71 -3.55
CA VAL A 82 -7.77 4.25 -3.43
C VAL A 82 -8.95 3.68 -4.21
N ASP A 83 -8.69 2.76 -5.12
CA ASP A 83 -9.74 2.10 -5.92
C ASP A 83 -10.10 0.72 -5.35
N GLU A 84 -9.10 0.01 -4.81
CA GLU A 84 -9.30 -1.34 -4.26
C GLU A 84 -8.39 -1.59 -3.05
N ILE A 85 -8.89 -2.35 -2.08
CA ILE A 85 -8.12 -2.77 -0.91
C ILE A 85 -8.14 -4.28 -0.84
N VAL A 86 -6.94 -4.89 -0.82
CA VAL A 86 -6.75 -6.34 -0.69
C VAL A 86 -6.08 -6.61 0.67
N PRO A 87 -6.83 -7.11 1.66
CA PRO A 87 -6.23 -7.50 2.93
C PRO A 87 -5.31 -8.72 2.75
N TYR A 88 -4.17 -8.71 3.43
CA TYR A 88 -3.25 -9.85 3.48
C TYR A 88 -2.56 -9.95 4.84
N GLN A 89 -2.00 -11.09 5.17
CA GLN A 89 -1.41 -11.36 6.47
C GLN A 89 0.10 -11.54 6.40
N THR A 90 0.57 -12.43 5.52
CA THR A 90 1.97 -12.86 5.46
C THR A 90 2.70 -12.30 4.23
N GLU A 91 4.03 -12.40 4.24
CA GLU A 91 4.85 -12.08 3.07
C GLU A 91 4.58 -13.07 1.91
N GLU A 92 4.13 -14.30 2.22
CA GLU A 92 3.71 -15.29 1.23
C GLU A 92 2.41 -14.86 0.54
N ASP A 93 1.43 -14.36 1.30
CA ASP A 93 0.21 -13.77 0.72
C ASP A 93 0.54 -12.60 -0.22
N LEU A 94 1.55 -11.78 0.12
CA LEU A 94 2.00 -10.69 -0.76
C LEU A 94 2.56 -11.21 -2.08
N ILE A 95 3.30 -12.33 -2.05
CA ILE A 95 3.78 -13.01 -3.26
C ILE A 95 2.60 -13.48 -4.11
N ASP A 96 1.60 -14.12 -3.50
CA ASP A 96 0.39 -14.56 -4.18
C ASP A 96 -0.36 -13.40 -4.83
N ILE A 97 -0.49 -12.26 -4.16
CA ILE A 97 -1.08 -11.06 -4.75
C ILE A 97 -0.30 -10.62 -6.00
N LEU A 98 1.03 -10.56 -5.91
CA LEU A 98 1.87 -10.16 -7.03
C LEU A 98 1.86 -11.15 -8.19
N GLU A 99 1.53 -12.42 -7.94
CA GLU A 99 1.39 -13.45 -8.98
C GLU A 99 0.00 -13.50 -9.61
N LEU A 100 -1.05 -13.26 -8.83
CA LEU A 100 -2.44 -13.47 -9.26
C LEU A 100 -3.11 -12.20 -9.82
N PHE A 101 -2.73 -11.02 -9.33
CA PHE A 101 -3.35 -9.76 -9.76
C PHE A 101 -2.66 -9.18 -11.00
N GLU A 102 -3.45 -8.56 -11.86
CA GLU A 102 -2.91 -7.79 -12.99
C GLU A 102 -2.39 -6.45 -12.47
N ILE A 103 -1.08 -6.35 -12.32
CA ILE A 103 -0.37 -5.18 -11.79
C ILE A 103 0.66 -4.75 -12.82
N ASP A 104 0.64 -3.47 -13.20
CA ASP A 104 1.59 -2.89 -14.15
C ASP A 104 2.75 -2.18 -13.44
N VAL A 105 2.47 -1.54 -12.29
CA VAL A 105 3.47 -0.81 -11.51
C VAL A 105 3.30 -1.04 -10.02
N ARG A 106 4.41 -1.31 -9.34
CA ARG A 106 4.49 -1.39 -7.87
C ARG A 106 5.18 -0.16 -7.32
N PHE A 107 4.52 0.51 -6.38
CA PHE A 107 5.06 1.67 -5.67
C PHE A 107 5.70 1.25 -4.36
N LEU A 108 6.92 1.72 -4.12
CA LEU A 108 7.72 1.46 -2.91
C LEU A 108 8.32 2.77 -2.40
N GLY A 109 8.73 2.81 -1.13
CA GLY A 109 9.52 3.91 -0.61
C GLY A 109 10.93 3.96 -1.25
N GLU A 110 11.49 5.16 -1.37
CA GLU A 110 12.84 5.37 -1.93
C GLU A 110 13.91 4.53 -1.22
N GLU A 111 13.73 4.24 0.06
CA GLU A 111 14.63 3.41 0.88
C GLU A 111 14.77 1.96 0.38
N TYR A 112 13.88 1.50 -0.48
CA TYR A 112 13.92 0.15 -1.07
C TYR A 112 14.69 0.07 -2.37
N ARG A 113 15.14 1.19 -2.94
CA ARG A 113 15.82 1.22 -4.23
C ARG A 113 17.05 0.30 -4.28
N GLU A 114 17.86 0.34 -3.23
CA GLU A 114 19.10 -0.44 -3.12
C GLU A 114 18.99 -1.65 -2.19
N LYS A 115 17.77 -2.02 -1.77
CA LYS A 115 17.52 -3.13 -0.86
C LYS A 115 16.81 -4.29 -1.54
N GLU A 116 16.95 -5.46 -0.95
CA GLU A 116 16.08 -6.58 -1.24
C GLU A 116 14.74 -6.42 -0.49
N PHE A 117 13.67 -6.81 -1.15
CA PHE A 117 12.30 -6.76 -0.60
C PHE A 117 11.46 -7.89 -1.19
N THR A 118 10.43 -8.27 -0.47
CA THR A 118 9.52 -9.36 -0.86
C THR A 118 8.90 -9.10 -2.23
N GLY A 119 8.99 -10.09 -3.13
CA GLY A 119 8.40 -10.06 -4.46
C GLY A 119 9.19 -9.28 -5.51
N LYS A 120 10.43 -8.85 -5.25
CA LYS A 120 11.29 -8.17 -6.23
C LYS A 120 11.50 -9.01 -7.49
N ASP A 121 11.79 -10.30 -7.32
CA ASP A 121 12.00 -11.23 -8.43
C ASP A 121 10.73 -11.49 -9.24
N ILE A 122 9.57 -11.55 -8.57
CA ILE A 122 8.27 -11.71 -9.23
C ILE A 122 7.96 -10.47 -10.09
N CYS A 123 8.18 -9.27 -9.55
CA CYS A 123 8.02 -8.04 -10.31
C CYS A 123 8.88 -8.05 -11.57
N ARG A 124 10.15 -8.46 -11.45
CA ARG A 124 11.06 -8.58 -12.59
C ARG A 124 10.57 -9.62 -13.61
N LYS A 125 10.19 -10.81 -13.15
CA LYS A 125 9.71 -11.94 -13.98
C LYS A 125 8.43 -11.57 -14.74
N ARG A 126 7.51 -10.85 -14.09
CA ARG A 126 6.23 -10.43 -14.67
C ARG A 126 6.29 -9.10 -15.43
N GLY A 127 7.42 -8.40 -15.44
CA GLY A 127 7.54 -7.10 -16.06
C GLY A 127 6.80 -5.98 -15.33
N ILE A 128 6.56 -6.14 -14.02
CA ILE A 128 5.95 -5.10 -13.19
C ILE A 128 6.99 -3.99 -12.96
N GLU A 129 6.65 -2.78 -13.37
CA GLU A 129 7.48 -1.59 -13.16
C GLU A 129 7.65 -1.32 -11.66
N LEU A 130 8.86 -0.96 -11.22
CA LEU A 130 9.12 -0.52 -9.86
C LEU A 130 9.25 1.00 -9.83
N HIS A 131 8.31 1.66 -9.16
CA HIS A 131 8.33 3.11 -8.94
C HIS A 131 8.67 3.39 -7.48
N PHE A 132 9.75 4.14 -7.24
CA PHE A 132 10.18 4.50 -5.89
C PHE A 132 9.71 5.91 -5.56
N ASN A 133 8.77 5.99 -4.61
CA ASN A 133 8.18 7.24 -4.16
C ASN A 133 9.21 8.12 -3.45
N LYS A 134 9.25 9.39 -3.80
CA LYS A 134 10.09 10.38 -3.12
C LYS A 134 9.64 10.55 -1.67
N ARG A 135 10.61 10.61 -0.77
CA ARG A 135 10.36 10.90 0.65
C ARG A 135 10.99 12.26 0.99
N ASP A 136 10.34 13.31 0.54
CA ASP A 136 10.73 14.70 0.78
C ASP A 136 10.01 15.36 1.97
N HIS A 137 9.37 14.57 2.82
CA HIS A 137 8.62 15.01 3.99
C HIS A 137 9.08 14.35 5.28
N ARG A 138 8.82 15.02 6.42
CA ARG A 138 9.17 14.57 7.78
C ARG A 138 8.15 13.61 8.42
N PHE A 139 7.00 13.39 7.81
CA PHE A 139 5.92 12.62 8.41
C PHE A 139 6.24 11.13 8.48
N SER A 140 6.03 10.52 9.65
CA SER A 140 6.16 9.08 9.86
C SER A 140 5.26 8.60 11.00
N THR A 141 4.89 7.33 10.96
CA THR A 141 4.12 6.69 12.05
C THR A 141 4.92 6.71 13.36
N THR A 142 6.24 6.50 13.29
CA THR A 142 7.13 6.55 14.47
C THR A 142 7.13 7.91 15.14
N ASP A 143 7.22 9.00 14.36
CA ASP A 143 7.17 10.36 14.89
C ASP A 143 5.80 10.67 15.48
N LEU A 144 4.72 10.27 14.81
CA LEU A 144 3.36 10.45 15.30
C LEU A 144 3.14 9.75 16.63
N ARG A 145 3.58 8.50 16.78
CA ARG A 145 3.53 7.76 18.04
C ARG A 145 4.25 8.50 19.17
N LYS A 146 5.46 9.01 18.92
CA LYS A 146 6.23 9.78 19.90
C LYS A 146 5.49 11.06 20.35
N ARG A 147 4.90 11.78 19.39
CA ARG A 147 4.15 13.01 19.70
C ARG A 147 2.92 12.73 20.55
N VAL A 148 2.20 11.67 20.30
CA VAL A 148 1.04 11.25 21.11
C VAL A 148 1.50 10.94 22.53
N CYS A 149 2.51 10.09 22.73
CA CYS A 149 3.02 9.76 24.06
C CYS A 149 3.55 10.98 24.84
N ASN A 150 4.17 11.94 24.15
CA ASN A 150 4.74 13.14 24.81
C ASN A 150 3.67 14.18 25.21
N ASN A 151 2.49 14.13 24.65
CA ASN A 151 1.40 15.08 24.94
C ASN A 151 0.44 14.59 26.05
N GLU A 152 0.65 13.40 26.60
CA GLU A 152 -0.13 12.84 27.71
C GLU A 152 0.46 13.17 29.11
N ASN A 153 1.53 13.99 29.19
CA ASN A 153 2.20 14.41 30.43
C ASN A 153 1.98 15.88 30.73
#